data_e0a775618c0d480f21e5ef33341ea49b
#
_entry.id   e0a775618c0d480f21e5ef33341ea49b
#
_cell.length_a   1.000
_cell.length_b   1.000
_cell.length_c   1.000
_cell.angle_alpha   90.00
_cell.angle_beta   90.00
_cell.angle_gamma   90.00
#
_symmetry.space_group_name_H-M   'P 1'
#
loop_
_entity.id
_entity.type
_entity.pdbx_description
1 polymer ?
#
loop_
_entity_poly.entity_id
_entity_poly.type
_entity_poly.pdbx_seq_one_letter_code
_entity_poly.pdbx_strand_id
1 'polypeptide(L)'
;LVWAFISNDFTVAYVVTNSNSLLPVYYRIAATWGAHEGSLLLWVLLLSTWTLAVAIFSRGMPQDALARVLAVMGMINLGFLLFILLTSNPFGRTLPDFPIDGHDLNPMLQDIGLIFHPPLLYMGYVGFSVAFAFAIASLMAGRLDTAWARWSRPWTTAAWVFLTIGIVLGSAWAYYELGWGGWWFWDPVENASFMPWLAGTALIHSLAVTEKRGTFKAWTVLLAITAFSLSLLCLLYTSPSPRDA
;
A
#
# COMPACT_ATOMS: atom_id res chain seq x y z
N LEU A 1 7.37 -13.50 8.92
CA LEU A 1 6.00 -13.56 9.44
C LEU A 1 5.19 -14.67 8.73
N VAL A 2 5.14 -14.72 7.39
CA VAL A 2 4.42 -15.78 6.63
C VAL A 2 4.81 -17.18 7.10
N TRP A 3 6.11 -17.42 7.32
CA TRP A 3 6.57 -18.73 7.84
C TRP A 3 5.98 -19.04 9.24
N ALA A 4 5.92 -18.06 10.13
CA ALA A 4 5.34 -18.25 11.47
C ALA A 4 3.84 -18.64 11.39
N PHE A 5 3.07 -18.06 10.46
CA PHE A 5 1.69 -18.46 10.20
C PHE A 5 1.58 -19.88 9.63
N ILE A 6 2.41 -20.24 8.66
CA ILE A 6 2.38 -21.59 8.03
C ILE A 6 2.75 -22.65 9.06
N SER A 7 3.76 -22.39 9.91
CA SER A 7 4.24 -23.35 10.92
C SER A 7 3.44 -23.36 12.21
N ASN A 8 2.39 -22.53 12.35
CA ASN A 8 1.62 -22.33 13.58
C ASN A 8 2.53 -21.97 14.78
N ASP A 9 3.43 -21.01 14.59
CA ASP A 9 4.31 -20.53 15.66
C ASP A 9 3.54 -19.63 16.64
N PHE A 10 2.81 -20.24 17.56
CA PHE A 10 2.02 -19.54 18.59
C PHE A 10 2.87 -18.86 19.66
N THR A 11 4.19 -18.89 19.55
CA THR A 11 5.03 -18.00 20.35
C THR A 11 5.03 -16.56 19.83
N VAL A 12 4.51 -16.31 18.61
CA VAL A 12 4.31 -14.98 18.03
C VAL A 12 2.90 -14.48 18.35
N ALA A 13 2.77 -13.39 19.09
CA ALA A 13 1.48 -12.84 19.51
C ALA A 13 0.52 -12.58 18.33
N TYR A 14 1.05 -12.05 17.24
CA TYR A 14 0.27 -11.76 16.04
C TYR A 14 -0.31 -13.02 15.37
N VAL A 15 0.40 -14.16 15.43
CA VAL A 15 -0.10 -15.45 14.93
C VAL A 15 -1.22 -15.97 15.85
N VAL A 16 -1.04 -15.85 17.16
CA VAL A 16 -2.05 -16.26 18.16
C VAL A 16 -3.39 -15.55 17.93
N THR A 17 -3.36 -14.28 17.63
CA THR A 17 -4.58 -13.46 17.51
C THR A 17 -5.29 -13.58 16.16
N ASN A 18 -4.62 -14.09 15.13
CA ASN A 18 -5.14 -14.07 13.76
C ASN A 18 -5.12 -15.43 13.04
N SER A 19 -4.80 -16.53 13.72
CA SER A 19 -4.72 -17.86 13.10
C SER A 19 -4.85 -18.98 14.11
N ASN A 20 -5.33 -20.13 13.68
CA ASN A 20 -5.34 -21.36 14.44
C ASN A 20 -4.86 -22.58 13.61
N SER A 21 -4.73 -23.73 14.26
CA SER A 21 -4.22 -24.95 13.63
C SER A 21 -5.17 -25.55 12.57
N LEU A 22 -6.47 -25.26 12.63
CA LEU A 22 -7.49 -25.75 11.71
C LEU A 22 -7.68 -24.87 10.47
N LEU A 23 -7.17 -23.63 10.50
CA LEU A 23 -7.31 -22.69 9.41
C LEU A 23 -6.56 -23.19 8.15
N PRO A 24 -7.19 -23.22 6.96
CA PRO A 24 -6.54 -23.62 5.71
C PRO A 24 -5.27 -22.78 5.42
N VAL A 25 -4.24 -23.43 4.87
CA VAL A 25 -2.91 -22.82 4.66
C VAL A 25 -2.96 -21.51 3.86
N TYR A 26 -3.81 -21.44 2.83
CA TYR A 26 -3.96 -20.22 2.02
C TYR A 26 -4.54 -19.03 2.83
N TYR A 27 -5.42 -19.30 3.78
CA TYR A 27 -5.90 -18.27 4.72
C TYR A 27 -4.87 -17.92 5.79
N ARG A 28 -4.04 -18.90 6.26
CA ARG A 28 -2.91 -18.59 7.15
C ARG A 28 -1.93 -17.63 6.47
N ILE A 29 -1.63 -17.84 5.19
CA ILE A 29 -0.78 -16.91 4.41
C ILE A 29 -1.45 -15.54 4.33
N ALA A 30 -2.73 -15.48 3.98
CA ALA A 30 -3.47 -14.23 3.86
C ALA A 30 -3.66 -13.50 5.21
N ALA A 31 -3.82 -14.23 6.31
CA ALA A 31 -3.87 -13.68 7.66
C ALA A 31 -2.62 -12.86 8.04
N THR A 32 -1.50 -13.09 7.35
CA THR A 32 -0.30 -12.25 7.53
C THR A 32 -0.58 -10.76 7.35
N TRP A 33 -1.52 -10.39 6.50
CA TRP A 33 -1.95 -8.98 6.29
C TRP A 33 -3.40 -8.72 6.71
N GLY A 34 -4.01 -9.65 7.42
CA GLY A 34 -5.41 -9.55 7.87
C GLY A 34 -5.64 -8.57 9.03
N ALA A 35 -4.59 -8.06 9.68
CA ALA A 35 -4.67 -7.07 10.74
C ALA A 35 -3.57 -6.00 10.61
N HIS A 36 -3.59 -5.00 11.49
CA HIS A 36 -2.83 -3.76 11.38
C HIS A 36 -1.32 -3.96 11.19
N GLU A 37 -0.67 -4.73 12.07
CA GLU A 37 0.78 -4.89 12.09
C GLU A 37 1.30 -5.58 10.83
N GLY A 38 0.61 -6.62 10.38
CA GLY A 38 0.96 -7.35 9.18
C GLY A 38 0.64 -6.58 7.91
N SER A 39 -0.42 -5.79 7.89
CA SER A 39 -0.74 -4.86 6.80
C SER A 39 0.36 -3.83 6.59
N LEU A 40 0.88 -3.24 7.67
CA LEU A 40 2.00 -2.30 7.61
C LEU A 40 3.29 -2.98 7.11
N LEU A 41 3.54 -4.23 7.52
CA LEU A 41 4.68 -4.98 7.03
C LEU A 41 4.56 -5.27 5.52
N LEU A 42 3.36 -5.60 5.04
CA LEU A 42 3.08 -5.75 3.61
C LEU A 42 3.31 -4.42 2.87
N TRP A 43 2.89 -3.28 3.43
CA TRP A 43 3.16 -1.96 2.87
C TRP A 43 4.66 -1.71 2.64
N VAL A 44 5.48 -1.98 3.66
CA VAL A 44 6.94 -1.82 3.58
C VAL A 44 7.56 -2.76 2.54
N LEU A 45 7.09 -4.00 2.47
CA LEU A 45 7.53 -4.96 1.45
C LEU A 45 7.24 -4.45 0.04
N LEU A 46 6.02 -3.94 -0.20
CA LEU A 46 5.63 -3.39 -1.50
C LEU A 46 6.37 -2.10 -1.83
N LEU A 47 6.62 -1.23 -0.84
CA LEU A 47 7.44 -0.02 -1.03
C LEU A 47 8.87 -0.39 -1.43
N SER A 48 9.46 -1.40 -0.79
CA SER A 48 10.77 -1.93 -1.15
C SER A 48 10.78 -2.53 -2.55
N THR A 49 9.69 -3.22 -2.93
CA THR A 49 9.51 -3.79 -4.28
C THR A 49 9.42 -2.70 -5.34
N TRP A 50 8.65 -1.62 -5.10
CA TRP A 50 8.61 -0.46 -5.98
C TRP A 50 9.96 0.23 -6.08
N THR A 51 10.68 0.39 -4.96
CA THR A 51 12.03 0.98 -4.94
C THR A 51 13.00 0.17 -5.80
N LEU A 52 12.98 -1.16 -5.65
CA LEU A 52 13.78 -2.07 -6.47
C LEU A 52 13.40 -1.98 -7.96
N ALA A 53 12.10 -1.95 -8.27
CA ALA A 53 11.63 -1.81 -9.64
C ALA A 53 12.11 -0.50 -10.27
N VAL A 54 12.01 0.63 -9.54
CA VAL A 54 12.53 1.92 -10.01
C VAL A 54 14.04 1.85 -10.26
N ALA A 55 14.81 1.24 -9.35
CA ALA A 55 16.26 1.08 -9.52
C ALA A 55 16.63 0.27 -10.78
N ILE A 56 15.87 -0.79 -11.08
CA ILE A 56 16.13 -1.68 -12.22
C ILE A 56 15.67 -1.06 -13.55
N PHE A 57 14.46 -0.51 -13.59
CA PHE A 57 13.80 -0.10 -14.84
C PHE A 57 14.01 1.37 -15.20
N SER A 58 14.59 2.20 -14.32
CA SER A 58 14.87 3.62 -14.59
C SER A 58 16.32 3.90 -15.00
N ARG A 59 17.04 2.91 -15.52
CA ARG A 59 18.47 3.03 -15.90
C ARG A 59 18.76 4.08 -17.01
N GLY A 60 17.75 4.47 -17.78
CA GLY A 60 17.85 5.52 -18.78
C GLY A 60 17.81 6.96 -18.23
N MET A 61 17.64 7.12 -16.92
CA MET A 61 17.62 8.42 -16.26
C MET A 61 19.06 8.88 -15.89
N PRO A 62 19.30 10.21 -15.78
CA PRO A 62 20.51 10.74 -15.17
C PRO A 62 20.71 10.16 -13.75
N GLN A 63 21.93 9.72 -13.46
CA GLN A 63 22.23 9.03 -12.19
C GLN A 63 21.93 9.89 -10.95
N ASP A 64 22.16 11.21 -11.03
CA ASP A 64 21.86 12.14 -9.95
C ASP A 64 20.34 12.27 -9.68
N ALA A 65 19.53 12.23 -10.73
CA ALA A 65 18.07 12.24 -10.60
C ALA A 65 17.55 10.92 -10.01
N LEU A 66 18.04 9.79 -10.51
CA LEU A 66 17.67 8.47 -10.00
C LEU A 66 18.08 8.32 -8.51
N ALA A 67 19.31 8.76 -8.16
CA ALA A 67 19.78 8.70 -6.78
C ALA A 67 18.88 9.49 -5.82
N ARG A 68 18.43 10.69 -6.21
CA ARG A 68 17.47 11.48 -5.40
C ARG A 68 16.13 10.78 -5.24
N VAL A 69 15.58 10.21 -6.32
CA VAL A 69 14.32 9.46 -6.25
C VAL A 69 14.45 8.29 -5.28
N LEU A 70 15.49 7.48 -5.41
CA LEU A 70 15.74 6.35 -4.51
C LEU A 70 16.00 6.79 -3.06
N ALA A 71 16.67 7.91 -2.85
CA ALA A 71 16.88 8.48 -1.52
C ALA A 71 15.55 8.88 -0.85
N VAL A 72 14.64 9.53 -1.59
CA VAL A 72 13.32 9.90 -1.08
C VAL A 72 12.51 8.63 -0.74
N MET A 73 12.49 7.63 -1.62
CA MET A 73 11.81 6.35 -1.34
C MET A 73 12.42 5.63 -0.14
N GLY A 74 13.74 5.66 -0.01
CA GLY A 74 14.46 5.10 1.14
C GLY A 74 14.10 5.80 2.46
N MET A 75 13.97 7.13 2.46
CA MET A 75 13.53 7.89 3.65
C MET A 75 12.09 7.55 4.05
N ILE A 76 11.18 7.40 3.08
CA ILE A 76 9.81 6.96 3.35
C ILE A 76 9.84 5.55 3.97
N ASN A 77 10.61 4.64 3.39
CA ASN A 77 10.72 3.27 3.88
C ASN A 77 11.29 3.22 5.30
N LEU A 78 12.33 4.01 5.58
CA LEU A 78 12.90 4.15 6.92
C LEU A 78 11.86 4.62 7.94
N GLY A 79 11.05 5.63 7.58
CA GLY A 79 9.98 6.13 8.44
C GLY A 79 8.97 5.04 8.80
N PHE A 80 8.51 4.25 7.82
CA PHE A 80 7.61 3.13 8.07
C PHE A 80 8.24 2.01 8.88
N LEU A 81 9.50 1.67 8.62
CA LEU A 81 10.22 0.65 9.41
C LEU A 81 10.36 1.07 10.88
N LEU A 82 10.69 2.33 11.14
CA LEU A 82 10.74 2.86 12.51
C LEU A 82 9.36 2.84 13.17
N PHE A 83 8.30 3.20 12.44
CA PHE A 83 6.94 3.12 12.94
C PHE A 83 6.55 1.68 13.32
N ILE A 84 6.80 0.71 12.45
CA ILE A 84 6.54 -0.71 12.74
C ILE A 84 7.34 -1.17 13.96
N LEU A 85 8.61 -0.83 14.03
CA LEU A 85 9.49 -1.26 15.13
C LEU A 85 9.04 -0.71 16.47
N LEU A 86 8.60 0.55 16.52
CA LEU A 86 8.33 1.25 17.78
C LEU A 86 6.87 1.14 18.24
N THR A 87 5.91 0.98 17.32
CA THR A 87 4.47 1.06 17.64
C THR A 87 3.65 -0.14 17.21
N SER A 88 4.05 -0.87 16.19
CA SER A 88 3.21 -1.90 15.56
C SER A 88 4.01 -3.14 15.15
N ASN A 89 4.78 -3.68 16.09
CA ASN A 89 5.70 -4.79 15.85
C ASN A 89 4.97 -6.13 15.70
N PRO A 90 4.90 -6.74 14.49
CA PRO A 90 4.23 -8.02 14.26
C PRO A 90 5.02 -9.24 14.79
N PHE A 91 6.22 -9.04 15.34
CA PHE A 91 7.09 -10.09 15.87
C PHE A 91 7.12 -10.16 17.39
N GLY A 92 6.19 -9.47 18.07
CA GLY A 92 6.02 -9.56 19.51
C GLY A 92 5.83 -11.02 19.95
N ARG A 93 6.47 -11.41 21.06
CA ARG A 93 6.45 -12.78 21.57
C ARG A 93 5.57 -12.90 22.81
N THR A 94 4.91 -14.05 22.95
CA THR A 94 4.08 -14.43 24.11
C THR A 94 4.84 -15.25 25.15
N LEU A 95 6.16 -15.34 25.02
CA LEU A 95 7.01 -16.14 25.92
C LEU A 95 7.04 -15.53 27.36
N PRO A 96 7.19 -16.38 28.43
CA PRO A 96 7.37 -17.84 28.37
C PRO A 96 6.07 -18.65 28.16
N ASP A 97 4.91 -18.06 28.45
CA ASP A 97 3.62 -18.74 28.39
C ASP A 97 2.94 -18.44 27.04
N PHE A 98 2.84 -19.44 26.19
CA PHE A 98 2.14 -19.34 24.91
C PHE A 98 0.98 -20.36 24.85
N PRO A 99 -0.13 -20.04 24.15
CA PRO A 99 -1.27 -20.94 24.04
C PRO A 99 -0.93 -22.17 23.15
N ILE A 100 -1.63 -23.27 23.39
CA ILE A 100 -1.50 -24.50 22.58
C ILE A 100 -2.00 -24.28 21.15
N ASP A 101 -3.02 -23.41 20.98
CA ASP A 101 -3.60 -23.01 19.70
C ASP A 101 -3.95 -21.51 19.71
N GLY A 102 -4.15 -20.92 18.52
CA GLY A 102 -4.50 -19.52 18.38
C GLY A 102 -6.00 -19.28 18.25
N HIS A 103 -6.37 -18.00 18.10
CA HIS A 103 -7.74 -17.57 17.84
C HIS A 103 -8.07 -17.67 16.36
N ASP A 104 -9.35 -17.86 16.06
CA ASP A 104 -9.81 -17.95 14.67
C ASP A 104 -9.64 -16.59 13.95
N LEU A 105 -9.31 -16.66 12.68
CA LEU A 105 -9.38 -15.49 11.80
C LEU A 105 -10.84 -15.04 11.72
N ASN A 106 -11.08 -13.72 11.74
CA ASN A 106 -12.43 -13.19 11.57
C ASN A 106 -13.14 -13.89 10.40
N PRO A 107 -14.33 -14.47 10.59
CA PRO A 107 -15.06 -15.20 9.54
C PRO A 107 -15.23 -14.42 8.24
N MET A 108 -15.47 -13.12 8.30
CA MET A 108 -15.57 -12.25 7.11
C MET A 108 -14.27 -12.14 6.32
N LEU A 109 -13.13 -12.43 6.95
CA LEU A 109 -11.81 -12.45 6.31
C LEU A 109 -11.45 -13.84 5.75
N GLN A 110 -12.23 -14.88 6.05
CA GLN A 110 -12.03 -16.23 5.51
C GLN A 110 -12.62 -16.35 4.10
N ASP A 111 -12.22 -15.43 3.24
CA ASP A 111 -12.69 -15.29 1.86
C ASP A 111 -11.52 -15.08 0.89
N ILE A 112 -11.75 -15.42 -0.38
CA ILE A 112 -10.78 -15.23 -1.46
C ILE A 112 -10.44 -13.72 -1.65
N GLY A 113 -11.35 -12.84 -1.27
CA GLY A 113 -11.15 -11.39 -1.26
C GLY A 113 -9.96 -10.99 -0.41
N LEU A 114 -9.76 -11.59 0.78
CA LEU A 114 -8.62 -11.32 1.63
C LEU A 114 -7.28 -11.68 0.94
N ILE A 115 -7.27 -12.70 0.09
CA ILE A 115 -6.05 -13.15 -0.58
C ILE A 115 -5.58 -12.12 -1.62
N PHE A 116 -6.49 -11.60 -2.44
CA PHE A 116 -6.16 -10.79 -3.62
C PHE A 116 -6.37 -9.30 -3.47
N HIS A 117 -7.46 -8.88 -2.80
CA HIS A 117 -7.81 -7.45 -2.72
C HIS A 117 -6.77 -6.61 -1.99
N PRO A 118 -6.33 -6.91 -0.74
CA PRO A 118 -5.40 -6.04 -0.03
C PRO A 118 -4.03 -5.91 -0.70
N PRO A 119 -3.38 -6.99 -1.20
CA PRO A 119 -2.12 -6.84 -1.92
C PRO A 119 -2.22 -5.96 -3.17
N LEU A 120 -3.28 -6.09 -3.97
CA LEU A 120 -3.47 -5.29 -5.18
C LEU A 120 -3.80 -3.83 -4.85
N LEU A 121 -4.63 -3.61 -3.83
CA LEU A 121 -4.95 -2.28 -3.35
C LEU A 121 -3.68 -1.55 -2.85
N TYR A 122 -2.87 -2.23 -2.04
CA TYR A 122 -1.62 -1.67 -1.52
C TYR A 122 -0.57 -1.44 -2.61
N MET A 123 -0.49 -2.30 -3.64
CA MET A 123 0.34 -2.00 -4.81
C MET A 123 -0.01 -0.65 -5.43
N GLY A 124 -1.29 -0.30 -5.49
CA GLY A 124 -1.76 1.00 -5.96
C GLY A 124 -1.36 2.15 -5.05
N TYR A 125 -1.70 2.07 -3.77
CA TYR A 125 -1.40 3.14 -2.80
C TYR A 125 0.10 3.40 -2.68
N VAL A 126 0.86 2.34 -2.43
CA VAL A 126 2.31 2.41 -2.29
C VAL A 126 2.97 2.91 -3.57
N GLY A 127 2.41 2.54 -4.73
CA GLY A 127 2.90 2.98 -6.02
C GLY A 127 2.88 4.50 -6.22
N PHE A 128 1.97 5.24 -5.58
CA PHE A 128 1.98 6.70 -5.61
C PHE A 128 3.17 7.31 -4.87
N SER A 129 3.86 6.57 -3.99
CA SER A 129 5.13 7.01 -3.40
C SER A 129 6.20 7.26 -4.47
N VAL A 130 6.16 6.52 -5.58
CA VAL A 130 7.08 6.72 -6.71
C VAL A 130 6.83 8.08 -7.35
N ALA A 131 5.58 8.41 -7.69
CA ALA A 131 5.23 9.71 -8.25
C ALA A 131 5.62 10.87 -7.31
N PHE A 132 5.35 10.71 -6.01
CA PHE A 132 5.79 11.63 -4.97
C PHE A 132 7.32 11.78 -4.95
N ALA A 133 8.08 10.67 -4.97
CA ALA A 133 9.54 10.72 -4.95
C ALA A 133 10.11 11.42 -6.18
N PHE A 134 9.54 11.22 -7.36
CA PHE A 134 9.91 11.96 -8.56
C PHE A 134 9.64 13.47 -8.44
N ALA A 135 8.49 13.85 -7.87
CA ALA A 135 8.15 15.25 -7.65
C ALA A 135 9.12 15.92 -6.65
N ILE A 136 9.37 15.28 -5.51
CA ILE A 136 10.30 15.79 -4.48
C ILE A 136 11.74 15.85 -5.02
N ALA A 137 12.20 14.82 -5.72
CA ALA A 137 13.54 14.82 -6.33
C ALA A 137 13.73 15.97 -7.33
N SER A 138 12.68 16.30 -8.10
CA SER A 138 12.69 17.44 -9.04
C SER A 138 12.69 18.79 -8.32
N LEU A 139 11.95 18.93 -7.22
CA LEU A 139 11.98 20.11 -6.36
C LEU A 139 13.35 20.30 -5.71
N MET A 140 13.96 19.24 -5.17
CA MET A 140 15.31 19.25 -4.60
C MET A 140 16.37 19.66 -5.62
N ALA A 141 16.18 19.29 -6.89
CA ALA A 141 17.08 19.68 -7.97
C ALA A 141 16.86 21.12 -8.48
N GLY A 142 15.79 21.79 -8.06
CA GLY A 142 15.38 23.11 -8.60
C GLY A 142 14.98 23.05 -10.08
N ARG A 143 14.66 21.87 -10.61
CA ARG A 143 14.38 21.64 -12.03
C ARG A 143 13.03 20.98 -12.23
N LEU A 144 12.05 21.75 -12.67
CA LEU A 144 10.74 21.26 -13.09
C LEU A 144 10.67 21.29 -14.62
N ASP A 145 11.38 20.39 -15.27
CA ASP A 145 11.37 20.23 -16.73
C ASP A 145 10.31 19.18 -17.17
N THR A 146 10.20 18.93 -18.46
CA THR A 146 9.27 17.92 -19.00
C THR A 146 9.77 16.50 -18.81
N ALA A 147 11.04 16.31 -18.53
CA ALA A 147 11.67 15.00 -18.45
C ALA A 147 11.19 14.22 -17.19
N TRP A 148 11.08 14.89 -16.04
CA TRP A 148 10.57 14.23 -14.84
C TRP A 148 9.14 13.73 -15.01
N ALA A 149 8.28 14.47 -15.72
CA ALA A 149 6.92 14.06 -16.00
C ALA A 149 6.89 12.79 -16.89
N ARG A 150 7.77 12.73 -17.89
CA ARG A 150 7.94 11.56 -18.75
C ARG A 150 8.38 10.32 -17.96
N TRP A 151 9.33 10.47 -17.05
CA TRP A 151 9.83 9.36 -16.24
C TRP A 151 8.83 8.91 -15.18
N SER A 152 8.09 9.84 -14.58
CA SER A 152 7.09 9.53 -13.55
C SER A 152 5.83 8.88 -14.09
N ARG A 153 5.40 9.24 -15.31
CA ARG A 153 4.09 8.84 -15.87
C ARG A 153 3.85 7.33 -15.92
N PRO A 154 4.77 6.48 -16.42
CA PRO A 154 4.52 5.04 -16.46
C PRO A 154 4.33 4.44 -15.06
N TRP A 155 5.08 4.89 -14.07
CA TRP A 155 4.96 4.45 -12.67
C TRP A 155 3.62 4.86 -12.07
N THR A 156 3.23 6.12 -12.29
CA THR A 156 1.93 6.64 -11.85
C THR A 156 0.77 5.87 -12.47
N THR A 157 0.87 5.56 -13.78
CA THR A 157 -0.15 4.78 -14.48
C THR A 157 -0.24 3.36 -13.93
N ALA A 158 0.89 2.69 -13.69
CA ALA A 158 0.92 1.36 -13.09
C ALA A 158 0.29 1.34 -11.69
N ALA A 159 0.64 2.31 -10.84
CA ALA A 159 0.05 2.47 -9.51
C ALA A 159 -1.47 2.66 -9.59
N TRP A 160 -1.93 3.52 -10.49
CA TRP A 160 -3.37 3.78 -10.70
C TRP A 160 -4.11 2.54 -11.19
N VAL A 161 -3.52 1.73 -12.07
CA VAL A 161 -4.12 0.47 -12.54
C VAL A 161 -4.28 -0.53 -11.38
N PHE A 162 -3.25 -0.71 -10.56
CA PHE A 162 -3.33 -1.58 -9.38
C PHE A 162 -4.39 -1.11 -8.40
N LEU A 163 -4.46 0.21 -8.14
CA LEU A 163 -5.47 0.78 -7.27
C LEU A 163 -6.89 0.57 -7.83
N THR A 164 -7.07 0.75 -9.15
CA THR A 164 -8.36 0.52 -9.81
C THR A 164 -8.81 -0.94 -9.64
N ILE A 165 -7.92 -1.90 -9.90
CA ILE A 165 -8.23 -3.33 -9.73
C ILE A 165 -8.52 -3.62 -8.26
N GLY A 166 -7.73 -3.07 -7.34
CA GLY A 166 -7.95 -3.23 -5.90
C GLY A 166 -9.32 -2.73 -5.46
N ILE A 167 -9.73 -1.52 -5.87
CA ILE A 167 -11.05 -0.94 -5.58
C ILE A 167 -12.17 -1.82 -6.14
N VAL A 168 -12.07 -2.27 -7.39
CA VAL A 168 -13.10 -3.13 -8.01
C VAL A 168 -13.23 -4.45 -7.27
N LEU A 169 -12.12 -5.09 -6.90
CA LEU A 169 -12.16 -6.33 -6.11
C LEU A 169 -12.75 -6.12 -4.71
N GLY A 170 -12.42 -5.01 -4.06
CA GLY A 170 -12.99 -4.67 -2.77
C GLY A 170 -14.50 -4.41 -2.84
N SER A 171 -14.95 -3.70 -3.86
CA SER A 171 -16.37 -3.49 -4.11
C SER A 171 -17.12 -4.81 -4.38
N ALA A 172 -16.53 -5.72 -5.16
CA ALA A 172 -17.09 -7.04 -5.39
C ALA A 172 -17.17 -7.84 -4.08
N TRP A 173 -16.12 -7.82 -3.27
CA TRP A 173 -16.08 -8.50 -1.98
C TRP A 173 -17.12 -7.94 -1.03
N ALA A 174 -17.22 -6.63 -0.87
CA ALA A 174 -18.26 -5.98 -0.07
C ALA A 174 -19.69 -6.35 -0.55
N TYR A 175 -19.89 -6.45 -1.87
CA TYR A 175 -21.18 -6.77 -2.45
C TYR A 175 -21.72 -8.14 -2.01
N TYR A 176 -20.90 -9.17 -2.02
CA TYR A 176 -21.38 -10.51 -1.67
C TYR A 176 -21.20 -10.86 -0.19
N GLU A 177 -20.22 -10.28 0.52
CA GLU A 177 -19.99 -10.58 1.94
C GLU A 177 -20.85 -9.75 2.87
N LEU A 178 -20.99 -8.44 2.63
CA LEU A 178 -21.69 -7.55 3.56
C LEU A 178 -23.20 -7.53 3.39
N GLY A 179 -23.71 -8.02 2.27
CA GLY A 179 -25.17 -8.10 2.01
C GLY A 179 -25.87 -6.75 1.92
N TRP A 180 -25.16 -5.66 1.71
CA TRP A 180 -25.73 -4.31 1.62
C TRP A 180 -26.53 -4.06 0.32
N GLY A 181 -26.47 -4.96 -0.65
CA GLY A 181 -27.30 -4.91 -1.86
C GLY A 181 -26.78 -4.01 -2.98
N GLY A 182 -25.55 -3.54 -2.93
CA GLY A 182 -24.94 -2.68 -3.95
C GLY A 182 -23.43 -2.82 -4.00
N TRP A 183 -22.82 -2.17 -5.00
CA TRP A 183 -21.36 -2.22 -5.23
C TRP A 183 -20.60 -1.09 -4.55
N TRP A 184 -21.27 -0.04 -4.10
CA TRP A 184 -20.69 1.14 -3.52
C TRP A 184 -21.64 1.82 -2.55
N PHE A 185 -21.19 2.12 -1.34
CA PHE A 185 -22.02 2.63 -0.25
C PHE A 185 -21.54 3.95 0.32
N TRP A 186 -20.45 4.50 -0.20
CA TRP A 186 -19.87 5.74 0.29
C TRP A 186 -19.46 5.66 1.78
N ASP A 187 -19.11 4.48 2.24
CA ASP A 187 -18.58 4.32 3.59
C ASP A 187 -17.19 4.97 3.75
N PRO A 188 -16.69 5.15 4.99
CA PRO A 188 -15.37 5.76 5.20
C PRO A 188 -14.23 5.03 4.51
N VAL A 189 -14.26 3.70 4.43
CA VAL A 189 -13.22 2.87 3.81
C VAL A 189 -13.21 3.03 2.30
N GLU A 190 -14.38 2.95 1.67
CA GLU A 190 -14.55 3.17 0.24
C GLU A 190 -14.12 4.59 -0.16
N ASN A 191 -14.58 5.61 0.57
CA ASN A 191 -14.23 7.00 0.32
C ASN A 191 -12.72 7.25 0.49
N ALA A 192 -12.09 6.66 1.51
CA ALA A 192 -10.67 6.77 1.74
C ALA A 192 -9.85 6.19 0.58
N SER A 193 -10.33 5.09 -0.04
CA SER A 193 -9.69 4.49 -1.20
C SER A 193 -9.91 5.27 -2.49
N PHE A 194 -11.07 5.89 -2.64
CA PHE A 194 -11.46 6.63 -3.83
C PHE A 194 -10.76 7.98 -3.97
N MET A 195 -10.45 8.66 -2.86
CA MET A 195 -9.76 9.96 -2.89
C MET A 195 -8.40 9.91 -3.59
N PRO A 196 -7.45 9.00 -3.25
CA PRO A 196 -6.17 8.90 -3.95
C PRO A 196 -6.34 8.44 -5.40
N TRP A 197 -7.38 7.65 -5.71
CA TRP A 197 -7.70 7.27 -7.09
C TRP A 197 -8.10 8.48 -7.94
N LEU A 198 -8.94 9.37 -7.44
CA LEU A 198 -9.31 10.63 -8.10
C LEU A 198 -8.10 11.55 -8.31
N ALA A 199 -7.28 11.73 -7.26
CA ALA A 199 -6.06 12.53 -7.34
C ALA A 199 -5.07 11.91 -8.35
N GLY A 200 -4.94 10.58 -8.38
CA GLY A 200 -4.13 9.83 -9.34
C GLY A 200 -4.62 9.99 -10.77
N THR A 201 -5.95 9.99 -10.99
CA THR A 201 -6.56 10.25 -12.29
C THR A 201 -6.19 11.64 -12.80
N ALA A 202 -6.35 12.67 -11.95
CA ALA A 202 -5.96 14.03 -12.28
C ALA A 202 -4.45 14.14 -12.55
N LEU A 203 -3.63 13.44 -11.76
CA LEU A 203 -2.18 13.40 -11.91
C LEU A 203 -1.75 12.81 -13.25
N ILE A 204 -2.32 11.70 -13.70
CA ILE A 204 -2.01 11.07 -15.00
C ILE A 204 -2.25 12.05 -16.14
N HIS A 205 -3.38 12.75 -16.13
CA HIS A 205 -3.71 13.75 -17.12
C HIS A 205 -2.76 14.95 -17.06
N SER A 206 -2.47 15.44 -15.88
CA SER A 206 -1.55 16.56 -15.67
C SER A 206 -0.12 16.22 -16.08
N LEU A 207 0.37 14.99 -15.78
CA LEU A 207 1.67 14.49 -16.26
C LEU A 207 1.74 14.46 -17.79
N ALA A 208 0.67 13.99 -18.47
CA ALA A 208 0.63 13.95 -19.92
C ALA A 208 0.68 15.36 -20.56
N VAL A 209 0.01 16.34 -19.95
CA VAL A 209 0.06 17.74 -20.41
C VAL A 209 1.43 18.36 -20.12
N THR A 210 1.99 18.13 -18.95
CA THR A 210 3.32 18.62 -18.56
C THR A 210 4.40 18.06 -19.49
N GLU A 211 4.35 16.75 -19.79
CA GLU A 211 5.28 16.11 -20.70
C GLU A 211 5.21 16.69 -22.12
N LYS A 212 3.99 16.86 -22.67
CA LYS A 212 3.80 17.25 -24.08
C LYS A 212 3.87 18.75 -24.33
N ARG A 213 3.41 19.56 -23.36
CA ARG A 213 3.25 21.02 -23.53
C ARG A 213 4.15 21.86 -22.61
N GLY A 214 4.79 21.25 -21.60
CA GLY A 214 5.62 21.95 -20.63
C GLY A 214 4.84 22.88 -19.68
N THR A 215 3.50 22.75 -19.62
CA THR A 215 2.61 23.56 -18.78
C THR A 215 2.16 22.77 -17.54
N PHE A 216 1.48 23.42 -16.59
CA PHE A 216 0.94 22.85 -15.35
C PHE A 216 1.96 22.19 -14.39
N LYS A 217 3.24 22.52 -14.50
CA LYS A 217 4.32 21.88 -13.73
C LYS A 217 4.08 21.91 -12.22
N ALA A 218 3.75 23.06 -11.66
CA ALA A 218 3.48 23.22 -10.24
C ALA A 218 2.23 22.44 -9.80
N TRP A 219 1.19 22.44 -10.63
CA TRP A 219 -0.03 21.68 -10.38
C TRP A 219 0.22 20.18 -10.39
N THR A 220 1.04 19.70 -11.34
CA THR A 220 1.42 18.27 -11.43
C THR A 220 2.21 17.82 -10.20
N VAL A 221 3.12 18.64 -9.70
CA VAL A 221 3.84 18.39 -8.44
C VAL A 221 2.86 18.33 -7.26
N LEU A 222 1.95 19.29 -7.16
CA LEU A 222 0.94 19.31 -6.10
C LEU A 222 0.08 18.04 -6.14
N LEU A 223 -0.37 17.62 -7.32
CA LEU A 223 -1.17 16.40 -7.46
C LEU A 223 -0.39 15.14 -7.07
N ALA A 224 0.91 15.06 -7.39
CA ALA A 224 1.75 13.94 -6.98
C ALA A 224 1.90 13.85 -5.46
N ILE A 225 2.09 15.00 -4.81
CA ILE A 225 2.13 15.09 -3.34
C ILE A 225 0.78 14.70 -2.75
N THR A 226 -0.31 15.26 -3.29
CA THR A 226 -1.67 15.00 -2.81
C THR A 226 -2.07 13.55 -2.94
N ALA A 227 -1.80 12.90 -4.09
CA ALA A 227 -2.15 11.49 -4.30
C ALA A 227 -1.48 10.58 -3.27
N PHE A 228 -0.20 10.79 -2.98
CA PHE A 228 0.50 10.00 -1.96
C PHE A 228 0.05 10.37 -0.55
N SER A 229 -0.17 11.64 -0.22
CA SER A 229 -0.68 12.05 1.10
C SER A 229 -2.06 11.45 1.39
N LEU A 230 -2.95 11.42 0.39
CA LEU A 230 -4.26 10.77 0.53
C LEU A 230 -4.14 9.25 0.68
N SER A 231 -3.14 8.61 0.04
CA SER A 231 -2.85 7.19 0.24
C SER A 231 -2.41 6.89 1.68
N LEU A 232 -1.63 7.78 2.30
CA LEU A 232 -1.26 7.66 3.72
C LEU A 232 -2.46 7.85 4.64
N LEU A 233 -3.33 8.82 4.34
CA LEU A 233 -4.57 9.02 5.08
C LEU A 233 -5.46 7.78 5.00
N CYS A 234 -5.56 7.18 3.82
CA CYS A 234 -6.29 5.93 3.61
C CYS A 234 -5.72 4.80 4.48
N LEU A 235 -4.40 4.61 4.50
CA LEU A 235 -3.74 3.61 5.34
C LEU A 235 -4.11 3.77 6.81
N LEU A 236 -4.12 5.00 7.34
CA LEU A 236 -4.46 5.27 8.73
C LEU A 236 -5.94 5.03 9.05
N TYR A 237 -6.82 5.20 8.06
CA TYR A 237 -8.27 5.09 8.25
C TYR A 237 -8.80 3.67 8.00
N THR A 238 -8.19 2.92 7.08
CA THR A 238 -8.68 1.62 6.63
C THR A 238 -7.92 0.44 7.23
N SER A 239 -6.94 0.69 8.07
CA SER A 239 -6.28 -0.38 8.81
C SER A 239 -7.32 -1.00 9.75
N PRO A 240 -7.70 -2.28 9.56
CA PRO A 240 -8.76 -2.89 10.35
C PRO A 240 -8.37 -2.82 11.83
N SER A 241 -9.15 -2.05 12.58
CA SER A 241 -9.03 -2.03 14.03
C SER A 241 -9.73 -3.26 14.59
N PRO A 242 -9.09 -4.08 15.42
CA PRO A 242 -9.77 -5.18 16.12
C PRO A 242 -10.89 -4.72 17.07
N ARG A 243 -11.08 -3.40 17.20
CA ARG A 243 -12.11 -2.79 18.06
C ARG A 243 -13.43 -2.52 17.34
N ASP A 244 -13.46 -2.72 16.01
CA ASP A 244 -14.64 -2.45 15.19
C ASP A 244 -15.40 -3.75 14.82
N ALA A 245 -15.09 -4.84 15.53
CA ALA A 245 -15.76 -6.14 15.46
C ALA A 245 -16.65 -6.37 16.66
#